data_704d3bcc6145d827bdf4f2a237e55dfc
#
_entry.id   704d3bcc6145d827bdf4f2a237e55dfc
#
_cell.length_a   1.000
_cell.length_b   1.000
_cell.length_c   1.000
_cell.angle_alpha   90.00
_cell.angle_beta   90.00
_cell.angle_gamma   90.00
#
_symmetry.space_group_name_H-M   'P 1'
#
loop_
_entity.id
_entity.type
_entity.pdbx_description
1 polymer ?
#
loop_
_entity_poly.entity_id
_entity_poly.type
_entity_poly.pdbx_seq_one_letter_code
_entity_poly.pdbx_strand_id
1 'polypeptide(L)'
;MLAERVHSGYVAGRRVRVLADNLSGLIPRGARVLDIGCGDGAVGGAIATRRPDISLMGVEVLIRPQTRIPATPFDGLTLPFPDRAIEVALLVDVVHHASDPRRLLVEAARVATTAVIVKDHYLRGLFARPTLAFMDRVGNARHGVATPFHYWTPEQWHDAFRLMNATVRAERTHLGLYPPPARWIFERSMHFVALLSVAKRSERPSRAPDLQRF
;
A
#
# COMPACT_ATOMS: atom_id res chain seq x y z
N MET A 1 -22.48 -20.96 -10.25
CA MET A 1 -21.84 -21.17 -8.90
C MET A 1 -20.42 -21.75 -9.01
N LEU A 2 -20.17 -22.94 -9.59
CA LEU A 2 -18.80 -23.50 -9.66
C LEU A 2 -17.90 -22.70 -10.63
N ALA A 3 -18.40 -22.39 -11.84
CA ALA A 3 -17.69 -21.60 -12.85
C ALA A 3 -17.35 -20.17 -12.36
N GLU A 4 -18.22 -19.54 -11.62
CA GLU A 4 -18.00 -18.20 -11.02
C GLU A 4 -16.91 -18.25 -9.93
N ARG A 5 -16.89 -19.32 -9.11
CA ARG A 5 -15.84 -19.52 -8.10
C ARG A 5 -14.47 -19.78 -8.74
N VAL A 6 -14.42 -20.55 -9.80
CA VAL A 6 -13.17 -20.83 -10.56
C VAL A 6 -12.70 -19.55 -11.25
N HIS A 7 -13.60 -18.80 -11.91
CA HIS A 7 -13.25 -17.55 -12.57
C HIS A 7 -12.77 -16.48 -11.57
N SER A 8 -13.49 -16.31 -10.46
CA SER A 8 -13.10 -15.35 -9.42
C SER A 8 -11.77 -15.73 -8.76
N GLY A 9 -11.53 -17.00 -8.53
CA GLY A 9 -10.25 -17.53 -8.00
C GLY A 9 -9.09 -17.30 -8.97
N TYR A 10 -9.31 -17.50 -10.26
CA TYR A 10 -8.29 -17.25 -11.30
C TYR A 10 -7.92 -15.76 -11.40
N VAL A 11 -8.92 -14.87 -11.43
CA VAL A 11 -8.71 -13.42 -11.52
C VAL A 11 -7.99 -12.91 -10.27
N ALA A 12 -8.43 -13.33 -9.08
CA ALA A 12 -7.78 -12.95 -7.82
C ALA A 12 -6.32 -13.48 -7.76
N GLY A 13 -6.10 -14.73 -8.11
CA GLY A 13 -4.76 -15.33 -8.14
C GLY A 13 -3.82 -14.67 -9.15
N ARG A 14 -4.34 -14.27 -10.34
CA ARG A 14 -3.57 -13.49 -11.32
C ARG A 14 -3.19 -12.13 -10.73
N ARG A 15 -4.14 -11.41 -10.13
CA ARG A 15 -3.90 -10.09 -9.54
C ARG A 15 -2.79 -10.16 -8.48
N VAL A 16 -2.86 -11.13 -7.56
CA VAL A 16 -1.83 -11.34 -6.53
C VAL A 16 -0.45 -11.57 -7.15
N ARG A 17 -0.34 -12.44 -8.16
CA ARG A 17 0.94 -12.71 -8.86
C ARG A 17 1.50 -11.44 -9.49
N VAL A 18 0.69 -10.72 -10.27
CA VAL A 18 1.12 -9.50 -10.98
C VAL A 18 1.52 -8.39 -10.01
N LEU A 19 0.79 -8.22 -8.91
CA LEU A 19 1.15 -7.27 -7.86
C LEU A 19 2.48 -7.66 -7.19
N ALA A 20 2.65 -8.92 -6.83
CA ALA A 20 3.90 -9.38 -6.23
C ALA A 20 5.08 -9.21 -7.18
N ASP A 21 4.91 -9.46 -8.50
CA ASP A 21 5.94 -9.25 -9.53
C ASP A 21 6.33 -7.75 -9.64
N ASN A 22 5.35 -6.85 -9.62
CA ASN A 22 5.62 -5.41 -9.70
C ASN A 22 6.28 -4.85 -8.43
N LEU A 23 5.95 -5.41 -7.24
CA LEU A 23 6.35 -4.86 -5.94
C LEU A 23 7.68 -5.45 -5.45
N SER A 24 7.95 -6.74 -5.69
CA SER A 24 9.13 -7.43 -5.17
C SER A 24 10.46 -6.78 -5.56
N GLY A 25 10.56 -6.25 -6.79
CA GLY A 25 11.75 -5.57 -7.29
C GLY A 25 12.00 -4.18 -6.70
N LEU A 26 11.01 -3.60 -6.01
CA LEU A 26 11.11 -2.29 -5.39
C LEU A 26 11.61 -2.36 -3.93
N ILE A 27 11.59 -3.56 -3.33
CA ILE A 27 11.97 -3.78 -1.93
C ILE A 27 13.49 -4.02 -1.86
N PRO A 28 14.24 -3.27 -1.05
CA PRO A 28 15.66 -3.49 -0.81
C PRO A 28 15.96 -4.90 -0.30
N ARG A 29 17.20 -5.37 -0.50
CA ARG A 29 17.62 -6.68 0.00
C ARG A 29 17.66 -6.69 1.53
N GLY A 30 17.19 -7.81 2.13
CA GLY A 30 17.20 -8.00 3.56
C GLY A 30 16.26 -7.08 4.36
N ALA A 31 15.37 -6.35 3.69
CA ALA A 31 14.52 -5.36 4.36
C ALA A 31 13.46 -6.00 5.28
N ARG A 32 13.17 -5.33 6.39
CA ARG A 32 11.96 -5.55 7.18
C ARG A 32 10.82 -4.75 6.54
N VAL A 33 9.75 -5.44 6.15
CA VAL A 33 8.61 -4.88 5.43
C VAL A 33 7.35 -4.96 6.29
N LEU A 34 6.65 -3.84 6.41
CA LEU A 34 5.34 -3.76 7.04
C LEU A 34 4.27 -3.59 5.95
N ASP A 35 3.41 -4.59 5.77
CA ASP A 35 2.25 -4.56 4.88
C ASP A 35 1.05 -3.96 5.65
N ILE A 36 0.74 -2.69 5.35
CA ILE A 36 -0.30 -1.91 6.05
C ILE A 36 -1.64 -2.13 5.35
N GLY A 37 -2.64 -2.62 6.08
CA GLY A 37 -3.91 -3.06 5.52
C GLY A 37 -3.76 -4.35 4.70
N CYS A 38 -3.03 -5.32 5.26
CA CYS A 38 -2.60 -6.52 4.56
C CYS A 38 -3.74 -7.49 4.14
N GLY A 39 -4.95 -7.30 4.64
CA GLY A 39 -6.10 -8.18 4.39
C GLY A 39 -5.84 -9.62 4.87
N ASP A 40 -5.93 -10.59 3.93
CA ASP A 40 -5.57 -11.99 4.19
C ASP A 40 -4.08 -12.28 3.99
N GLY A 41 -3.28 -11.27 3.70
CA GLY A 41 -1.85 -11.39 3.45
C GLY A 41 -1.49 -12.05 2.12
N ALA A 42 -2.41 -12.15 1.16
CA ALA A 42 -2.15 -12.86 -0.10
C ALA A 42 -1.04 -12.22 -0.93
N VAL A 43 -1.00 -10.89 -1.03
CA VAL A 43 0.05 -10.17 -1.76
C VAL A 43 1.36 -10.24 -0.99
N GLY A 44 1.36 -9.94 0.32
CA GLY A 44 2.53 -10.03 1.18
C GLY A 44 3.17 -11.42 1.17
N GLY A 45 2.37 -12.48 1.28
CA GLY A 45 2.84 -13.88 1.20
C GLY A 45 3.45 -14.23 -0.16
N ALA A 46 2.85 -13.74 -1.25
CA ALA A 46 3.40 -13.93 -2.58
C ALA A 46 4.73 -13.16 -2.80
N ILE A 47 4.88 -11.99 -2.17
CA ILE A 47 6.15 -11.24 -2.13
C ILE A 47 7.19 -12.01 -1.32
N ALA A 48 6.86 -12.47 -0.10
CA ALA A 48 7.78 -13.22 0.76
C ALA A 48 8.29 -14.51 0.08
N THR A 49 7.43 -15.20 -0.68
CA THR A 49 7.84 -16.37 -1.48
C THR A 49 8.88 -16.02 -2.54
N ARG A 50 8.80 -14.84 -3.18
CA ARG A 50 9.75 -14.37 -4.20
C ARG A 50 11.03 -13.78 -3.58
N ARG A 51 10.91 -13.32 -2.36
CA ARG A 51 11.96 -12.61 -1.64
C ARG A 51 12.18 -13.26 -0.26
N PRO A 52 12.78 -14.46 -0.22
CA PRO A 52 13.07 -15.15 1.05
C PRO A 52 14.13 -14.43 1.89
N ASP A 53 14.77 -13.41 1.32
CA ASP A 53 15.75 -12.56 1.98
C ASP A 53 15.13 -11.47 2.85
N ILE A 54 13.83 -11.18 2.73
CA ILE A 54 13.14 -10.13 3.52
C ILE A 54 12.36 -10.72 4.70
N SER A 55 12.13 -9.90 5.71
CA SER A 55 11.16 -10.18 6.77
C SER A 55 9.90 -9.35 6.55
N LEU A 56 8.74 -10.00 6.43
CA LEU A 56 7.47 -9.36 6.11
C LEU A 56 6.41 -9.70 7.14
N MET A 57 5.78 -8.68 7.69
CA MET A 57 4.63 -8.78 8.59
C MET A 57 3.56 -7.77 8.18
N GLY A 58 2.33 -7.97 8.63
CA GLY A 58 1.21 -7.10 8.31
C GLY A 58 0.58 -6.44 9.53
N VAL A 59 -0.17 -5.35 9.27
CA VAL A 59 -1.18 -4.82 10.18
C VAL A 59 -2.51 -4.71 9.45
N GLU A 60 -3.61 -4.97 10.16
CA GLU A 60 -4.95 -4.97 9.57
C GLU A 60 -5.98 -4.51 10.62
N VAL A 61 -6.97 -3.74 10.19
CA VAL A 61 -8.06 -3.29 11.09
C VAL A 61 -8.97 -4.46 11.46
N LEU A 62 -9.26 -5.32 10.47
CA LEU A 62 -10.10 -6.50 10.65
C LEU A 62 -9.29 -7.76 10.32
N ILE A 63 -8.62 -8.31 11.32
CA ILE A 63 -7.82 -9.54 11.16
C ILE A 63 -8.70 -10.68 10.67
N ARG A 64 -8.26 -11.33 9.61
CA ARG A 64 -8.93 -12.50 9.03
C ARG A 64 -8.65 -13.75 9.88
N PRO A 65 -9.57 -14.74 9.94
CA PRO A 65 -9.34 -16.00 10.65
C PRO A 65 -8.10 -16.77 10.17
N GLN A 66 -7.73 -16.58 8.89
CA GLN A 66 -6.53 -17.15 8.29
C GLN A 66 -5.79 -16.04 7.54
N THR A 67 -4.52 -15.85 7.87
CA THR A 67 -3.61 -14.92 7.20
C THR A 67 -2.41 -15.69 6.65
N ARG A 68 -1.89 -15.25 5.51
CA ARG A 68 -0.73 -15.86 4.83
C ARG A 68 0.61 -15.30 5.31
N ILE A 69 0.56 -14.27 6.14
CA ILE A 69 1.69 -13.62 6.80
C ILE A 69 1.33 -13.36 8.26
N PRO A 70 2.30 -13.23 9.17
CA PRO A 70 2.03 -12.74 10.52
C PRO A 70 1.36 -11.38 10.45
N ALA A 71 0.23 -11.20 11.13
CA ALA A 71 -0.52 -9.95 11.11
C ALA A 71 -0.96 -9.55 12.53
N THR A 72 -0.90 -8.24 12.82
CA THR A 72 -1.28 -7.64 14.10
C THR A 72 -2.42 -6.63 13.87
N PRO A 73 -3.42 -6.56 14.76
CA PRO A 73 -4.48 -5.57 14.64
C PRO A 73 -3.97 -4.15 14.87
N PHE A 74 -4.59 -3.15 14.19
CA PHE A 74 -4.40 -1.73 14.47
C PHE A 74 -5.71 -0.96 14.24
N ASP A 75 -5.76 0.29 14.67
CA ASP A 75 -6.97 1.11 14.68
C ASP A 75 -7.32 1.78 13.32
N GLY A 76 -6.50 1.56 12.30
CA GLY A 76 -6.65 2.20 10.99
C GLY A 76 -6.09 3.63 10.92
N LEU A 77 -5.59 4.18 12.03
CA LEU A 77 -5.12 5.56 12.13
C LEU A 77 -3.66 5.67 12.61
N THR A 78 -3.28 4.86 13.62
CA THR A 78 -1.97 4.95 14.26
C THR A 78 -1.29 3.57 14.22
N LEU A 79 -0.12 3.51 13.62
CA LEU A 79 0.64 2.26 13.52
C LEU A 79 1.31 1.93 14.87
N PRO A 80 1.19 0.69 15.37
CA PRO A 80 1.73 0.27 16.67
C PRO A 80 3.24 0.02 16.63
N PHE A 81 3.99 0.91 15.97
CA PHE A 81 5.43 0.84 15.83
C PHE A 81 6.08 2.19 16.17
N PRO A 82 7.26 2.19 16.78
CA PRO A 82 8.04 3.42 16.97
C PRO A 82 8.41 4.08 15.63
N ASP A 83 8.81 5.36 15.70
CA ASP A 83 9.38 6.06 14.56
C ASP A 83 10.56 5.27 14.00
N ARG A 84 10.60 5.12 12.65
CA ARG A 84 11.73 4.52 11.94
C ARG A 84 12.06 3.09 12.37
N ALA A 85 11.05 2.31 12.76
CA ALA A 85 11.23 0.92 13.21
C ALA A 85 11.33 -0.08 12.05
N ILE A 86 10.87 0.29 10.86
CA ILE A 86 10.68 -0.58 9.69
C ILE A 86 11.46 -0.01 8.50
N GLU A 87 12.10 -0.85 7.69
CA GLU A 87 12.80 -0.35 6.49
C GLU A 87 11.83 0.09 5.40
N VAL A 88 10.78 -0.69 5.13
CA VAL A 88 9.81 -0.42 4.06
C VAL A 88 8.39 -0.54 4.58
N ALA A 89 7.59 0.51 4.43
CA ALA A 89 6.15 0.44 4.58
C ALA A 89 5.51 0.19 3.21
N LEU A 90 4.64 -0.83 3.12
CA LEU A 90 3.93 -1.22 1.91
C LEU A 90 2.43 -1.00 2.12
N LEU A 91 1.77 -0.29 1.18
CA LEU A 91 0.33 -0.06 1.17
C LEU A 91 -0.22 -0.50 -0.19
N VAL A 92 -1.05 -1.55 -0.20
CA VAL A 92 -1.59 -2.13 -1.44
C VAL A 92 -3.11 -2.08 -1.43
N ASP A 93 -3.70 -1.16 -2.19
CA ASP A 93 -5.15 -0.94 -2.30
C ASP A 93 -5.84 -0.73 -0.93
N VAL A 94 -5.24 0.07 -0.07
CA VAL A 94 -5.73 0.32 1.28
C VAL A 94 -6.03 1.80 1.54
N VAL A 95 -5.28 2.72 0.93
CA VAL A 95 -5.37 4.14 1.25
C VAL A 95 -6.75 4.71 0.92
N HIS A 96 -7.33 4.32 -0.20
CA HIS A 96 -8.67 4.76 -0.61
C HIS A 96 -9.81 4.21 0.28
N HIS A 97 -9.51 3.23 1.17
CA HIS A 97 -10.44 2.70 2.17
C HIS A 97 -10.25 3.31 3.56
N ALA A 98 -9.14 4.00 3.79
CA ALA A 98 -8.84 4.57 5.10
C ALA A 98 -9.84 5.67 5.49
N SER A 99 -10.18 5.76 6.77
CA SER A 99 -11.01 6.86 7.30
C SER A 99 -10.30 8.22 7.20
N ASP A 100 -8.98 8.22 7.38
CA ASP A 100 -8.09 9.37 7.13
C ASP A 100 -6.89 8.92 6.29
N PRO A 101 -7.01 8.98 4.95
CA PRO A 101 -5.95 8.54 4.04
C PRO A 101 -4.63 9.31 4.21
N ARG A 102 -4.69 10.61 4.49
CA ARG A 102 -3.50 11.45 4.64
C ARG A 102 -2.74 11.10 5.92
N ARG A 103 -3.46 10.90 7.02
CA ARG A 103 -2.87 10.46 8.28
C ARG A 103 -2.21 9.09 8.14
N LEU A 104 -2.87 8.14 7.50
CA LEU A 104 -2.31 6.80 7.27
C LEU A 104 -0.99 6.86 6.48
N LEU A 105 -0.91 7.70 5.45
CA LEU A 105 0.31 7.90 4.67
C LEU A 105 1.42 8.54 5.51
N VAL A 106 1.11 9.55 6.33
CA VAL A 106 2.09 10.17 7.25
C VAL A 106 2.59 9.16 8.28
N GLU A 107 1.73 8.31 8.82
CA GLU A 107 2.10 7.24 9.73
C GLU A 107 3.01 6.19 9.04
N ALA A 108 2.70 5.81 7.79
CA ALA A 108 3.58 4.93 7.02
C ALA A 108 4.98 5.54 6.85
N ALA A 109 5.07 6.84 6.57
CA ALA A 109 6.36 7.54 6.48
C ALA A 109 7.05 7.68 7.85
N ARG A 110 6.29 7.84 8.94
CA ARG A 110 6.83 7.93 10.30
C ARG A 110 7.57 6.64 10.69
N VAL A 111 6.96 5.50 10.43
CA VAL A 111 7.55 4.21 10.81
C VAL A 111 8.64 3.74 9.85
N ALA A 112 8.66 4.21 8.60
CA ALA A 112 9.62 3.80 7.58
C ALA A 112 10.98 4.50 7.74
N THR A 113 12.08 3.78 7.50
CA THR A 113 13.43 4.36 7.47
C THR A 113 13.95 4.61 6.07
N THR A 114 13.52 3.82 5.09
CA THR A 114 14.07 3.81 3.73
C THR A 114 13.05 4.22 2.70
N ALA A 115 11.90 3.53 2.66
CA ALA A 115 10.92 3.73 1.62
C ALA A 115 9.48 3.49 2.09
N VAL A 116 8.55 4.14 1.40
CA VAL A 116 7.14 3.80 1.37
C VAL A 116 6.80 3.38 -0.05
N ILE A 117 6.17 2.21 -0.22
CA ILE A 117 5.69 1.72 -1.50
C ILE A 117 4.17 1.76 -1.46
N VAL A 118 3.57 2.50 -2.39
CA VAL A 118 2.12 2.64 -2.50
C VAL A 118 1.66 2.06 -3.83
N LYS A 119 0.74 1.11 -3.77
CA LYS A 119 -0.09 0.69 -4.91
C LYS A 119 -1.52 1.09 -4.63
N ASP A 120 -2.09 1.91 -5.51
CA ASP A 120 -3.47 2.35 -5.36
C ASP A 120 -4.06 2.78 -6.71
N HIS A 121 -5.11 3.63 -6.69
CA HIS A 121 -5.87 4.06 -7.85
C HIS A 121 -5.73 5.55 -8.11
N TYR A 122 -5.67 5.91 -9.40
CA TYR A 122 -5.84 7.29 -9.87
C TYR A 122 -7.27 7.51 -10.37
N LEU A 123 -7.91 8.55 -9.88
CA LEU A 123 -9.13 9.08 -10.49
C LEU A 123 -8.74 9.83 -11.78
N ARG A 124 -8.54 9.08 -12.87
CA ARG A 124 -8.05 9.62 -14.15
C ARG A 124 -8.86 9.08 -15.32
N GLY A 125 -9.31 10.00 -16.15
CA GLY A 125 -10.04 9.70 -17.39
C GLY A 125 -11.55 9.63 -17.24
N LEU A 126 -12.21 9.59 -18.40
CA LEU A 126 -13.66 9.51 -18.47
C LEU A 126 -14.16 8.21 -17.84
N PHE A 127 -15.25 8.28 -17.06
CA PHE A 127 -15.82 7.15 -16.32
C PHE A 127 -14.91 6.48 -15.28
N ALA A 128 -13.77 7.10 -14.88
CA ALA A 128 -12.86 6.52 -13.89
C ALA A 128 -13.58 6.23 -12.56
N ARG A 129 -14.34 7.21 -12.02
CA ARG A 129 -15.04 7.04 -10.73
C ARG A 129 -16.03 5.86 -10.72
N PRO A 130 -16.99 5.73 -11.66
CA PRO A 130 -17.90 4.59 -11.67
C PRO A 130 -17.19 3.26 -11.93
N THR A 131 -16.11 3.25 -12.72
CA THR A 131 -15.31 2.03 -12.97
C THR A 131 -14.62 1.58 -11.69
N LEU A 132 -13.93 2.48 -10.98
CA LEU A 132 -13.26 2.18 -9.71
C LEU A 132 -14.27 1.73 -8.64
N ALA A 133 -15.38 2.45 -8.49
CA ALA A 133 -16.45 2.07 -7.56
C ALA A 133 -17.04 0.68 -7.84
N PHE A 134 -17.20 0.32 -9.12
CA PHE A 134 -17.61 -1.02 -9.52
C PHE A 134 -16.57 -2.07 -9.13
N MET A 135 -15.29 -1.82 -9.42
CA MET A 135 -14.18 -2.73 -9.11
C MET A 135 -14.08 -2.99 -7.61
N ASP A 136 -14.16 -1.93 -6.80
CA ASP A 136 -14.08 -2.04 -5.35
C ASP A 136 -15.30 -2.76 -4.77
N ARG A 137 -16.50 -2.46 -5.29
CA ARG A 137 -17.70 -3.19 -4.87
C ARG A 137 -17.58 -4.69 -5.14
N VAL A 138 -17.10 -5.08 -6.33
CA VAL A 138 -16.89 -6.49 -6.68
C VAL A 138 -15.77 -7.11 -5.85
N GLY A 139 -14.67 -6.40 -5.65
CA GLY A 139 -13.51 -6.87 -4.88
C GLY A 139 -13.83 -7.04 -3.39
N ASN A 140 -14.61 -6.13 -2.81
CA ASN A 140 -14.89 -6.07 -1.38
C ASN A 140 -16.22 -6.70 -0.96
N ALA A 141 -17.08 -7.12 -1.90
CA ALA A 141 -18.42 -7.67 -1.64
C ALA A 141 -18.43 -8.84 -0.63
N ARG A 142 -17.29 -9.55 -0.47
CA ARG A 142 -17.14 -10.70 0.43
C ARG A 142 -16.52 -10.34 1.79
N HIS A 143 -16.10 -9.09 1.98
CA HIS A 143 -15.22 -8.73 3.09
C HIS A 143 -15.83 -7.77 4.10
N GLY A 144 -17.03 -7.24 3.85
CA GLY A 144 -17.71 -6.33 4.79
C GLY A 144 -16.94 -5.03 5.08
N VAL A 145 -15.98 -4.66 4.24
CA VAL A 145 -15.16 -3.46 4.41
C VAL A 145 -15.99 -2.24 4.04
N ALA A 146 -16.07 -1.26 4.94
CA ALA A 146 -16.61 0.05 4.63
C ALA A 146 -15.76 0.69 3.50
N THR A 147 -16.43 1.21 2.49
CA THR A 147 -15.76 1.80 1.33
C THR A 147 -16.09 3.29 1.23
N PRO A 148 -15.33 4.18 1.90
CA PRO A 148 -15.55 5.62 1.78
C PRO A 148 -15.23 6.17 0.38
N PHE A 149 -14.64 5.34 -0.53
CA PHE A 149 -14.35 5.68 -1.93
C PHE A 149 -13.53 6.97 -2.10
N HIS A 150 -12.45 7.11 -1.33
CA HIS A 150 -11.51 8.22 -1.45
C HIS A 150 -10.61 8.05 -2.69
N TYR A 151 -11.17 8.24 -3.88
CA TYR A 151 -10.35 8.23 -5.09
C TYR A 151 -9.76 9.61 -5.34
N TRP A 152 -8.45 9.68 -5.43
CA TRP A 152 -7.71 10.90 -5.65
C TRP A 152 -7.18 11.00 -7.08
N THR A 153 -7.10 12.23 -7.59
CA THR A 153 -6.39 12.50 -8.84
C THR A 153 -4.88 12.33 -8.66
N PRO A 154 -4.09 12.21 -9.74
CA PRO A 154 -2.63 12.17 -9.63
C PRO A 154 -2.06 13.35 -8.82
N GLU A 155 -2.60 14.55 -9.02
CA GLU A 155 -2.16 15.77 -8.32
C GLU A 155 -2.41 15.67 -6.81
N GLN A 156 -3.59 15.18 -6.41
CA GLN A 156 -3.94 14.97 -4.99
C GLN A 156 -3.04 13.91 -4.33
N TRP A 157 -2.65 12.85 -5.07
CA TRP A 157 -1.68 11.87 -4.60
C TRP A 157 -0.30 12.49 -4.40
N HIS A 158 0.18 13.29 -5.36
CA HIS A 158 1.47 13.96 -5.23
C HIS A 158 1.47 15.00 -4.10
N ASP A 159 0.33 15.67 -3.84
CA ASP A 159 0.18 16.53 -2.66
C ASP A 159 0.31 15.73 -1.35
N ALA A 160 -0.34 14.57 -1.29
CA ALA A 160 -0.23 13.69 -0.13
C ALA A 160 1.21 13.16 0.07
N PHE A 161 1.93 12.84 -1.01
CA PHE A 161 3.34 12.44 -0.93
C PHE A 161 4.24 13.58 -0.42
N ARG A 162 3.94 14.82 -0.78
CA ARG A 162 4.65 16.00 -0.21
C ARG A 162 4.40 16.17 1.29
N LEU A 163 3.16 15.93 1.76
CA LEU A 163 2.82 15.98 3.19
C LEU A 163 3.60 14.94 4.01
N MET A 164 3.94 13.80 3.41
CA MET A 164 4.78 12.76 4.03
C MET A 164 6.26 13.16 4.10
N ASN A 165 6.68 14.30 3.55
CA ASN A 165 8.09 14.64 3.29
C ASN A 165 8.81 13.53 2.51
N ALA A 166 8.12 12.91 1.56
CA ALA A 166 8.63 11.82 0.76
C ALA A 166 8.84 12.25 -0.70
N THR A 167 9.86 11.69 -1.34
CA THR A 167 10.21 11.97 -2.73
C THR A 167 9.89 10.76 -3.59
N VAL A 168 9.12 10.95 -4.67
CA VAL A 168 8.84 9.90 -5.66
C VAL A 168 10.14 9.53 -6.37
N ARG A 169 10.56 8.27 -6.30
CA ARG A 169 11.75 7.70 -6.95
C ARG A 169 11.42 6.95 -8.23
N ALA A 170 10.26 6.29 -8.22
CA ALA A 170 9.75 5.60 -9.38
C ALA A 170 8.22 5.56 -9.30
N GLU A 171 7.57 5.61 -10.46
CA GLU A 171 6.14 5.45 -10.60
C GLU A 171 5.83 4.66 -11.87
N ARG A 172 4.85 3.76 -11.77
CA ARG A 172 4.37 2.95 -12.89
C ARG A 172 2.84 2.95 -12.89
N THR A 173 2.24 3.15 -14.06
CA THR A 173 0.77 3.17 -14.23
C THR A 173 0.24 2.02 -15.11
N HIS A 174 1.14 1.23 -15.74
CA HIS A 174 0.80 0.06 -16.52
C HIS A 174 1.30 -1.19 -15.81
N LEU A 175 0.41 -1.81 -15.01
CA LEU A 175 0.79 -2.91 -14.13
C LEU A 175 0.52 -4.29 -14.73
N GLY A 176 -0.32 -4.40 -15.77
CA GLY A 176 -0.70 -5.68 -16.39
C GLY A 176 -1.66 -6.50 -15.54
N LEU A 177 -2.46 -5.85 -14.69
CA LEU A 177 -3.38 -6.53 -13.76
C LEU A 177 -4.46 -7.33 -14.50
N TYR A 178 -4.93 -6.81 -15.63
CA TYR A 178 -6.03 -7.40 -16.38
C TYR A 178 -5.57 -7.94 -17.73
N PRO A 179 -6.04 -9.14 -18.14
CA PRO A 179 -5.80 -9.64 -19.48
C PRO A 179 -6.66 -8.89 -20.52
N PRO A 180 -6.32 -8.91 -21.83
CA PRO A 180 -7.23 -8.47 -22.88
C PRO A 180 -8.52 -9.33 -22.90
N PRO A 181 -9.70 -8.78 -23.17
CA PRO A 181 -9.98 -7.35 -23.44
C PRO A 181 -10.21 -6.51 -22.16
N ALA A 182 -10.29 -7.13 -20.98
CA ALA A 182 -10.64 -6.46 -19.71
C ALA A 182 -9.69 -5.28 -19.37
N ARG A 183 -8.42 -5.34 -19.78
CA ARG A 183 -7.46 -4.24 -19.57
C ARG A 183 -7.90 -2.92 -20.18
N TRP A 184 -8.64 -2.95 -21.30
CA TRP A 184 -9.10 -1.72 -21.98
C TRP A 184 -10.17 -0.96 -21.19
N ILE A 185 -10.81 -1.64 -20.25
CA ILE A 185 -11.85 -1.06 -19.39
C ILE A 185 -11.28 -0.77 -18.01
N PHE A 186 -10.55 -1.70 -17.42
CA PHE A 186 -10.20 -1.68 -15.99
C PHE A 186 -8.76 -1.21 -15.70
N GLU A 187 -7.86 -1.15 -16.67
CA GLU A 187 -6.50 -0.70 -16.43
C GLU A 187 -6.29 0.78 -16.78
N ARG A 188 -6.52 1.24 -17.97
CA ARG A 188 -6.52 2.63 -18.48
C ARG A 188 -5.72 3.66 -17.66
N SER A 189 -4.55 3.30 -17.14
CA SER A 189 -3.74 4.14 -16.23
C SER A 189 -4.49 4.59 -14.95
N MET A 190 -5.50 3.82 -14.53
CA MET A 190 -6.20 4.04 -13.25
C MET A 190 -5.49 3.38 -12.06
N HIS A 191 -4.53 2.53 -12.30
CA HIS A 191 -3.71 1.91 -11.25
C HIS A 191 -2.30 2.47 -11.29
N PHE A 192 -1.69 2.62 -10.13
CA PHE A 192 -0.28 2.99 -10.06
C PHE A 192 0.45 2.20 -8.96
N VAL A 193 1.76 2.13 -9.10
CA VAL A 193 2.70 1.78 -8.04
C VAL A 193 3.71 2.92 -7.97
N ALA A 194 3.88 3.48 -6.78
CA ALA A 194 4.88 4.52 -6.49
C ALA A 194 5.87 4.01 -5.44
N LEU A 195 7.16 4.19 -5.71
CA LEU A 195 8.24 4.04 -4.75
C LEU A 195 8.63 5.42 -4.24
N LEU A 196 8.50 5.63 -2.95
CA LEU A 196 8.78 6.90 -2.27
C LEU A 196 9.97 6.71 -1.33
N SER A 197 11.00 7.57 -1.42
CA SER A 197 12.03 7.64 -0.38
C SER A 197 11.56 8.58 0.72
N VAL A 198 11.64 8.14 1.97
CA VAL A 198 11.40 9.02 3.13
C VAL A 198 12.67 9.80 3.47
N ALA A 199 12.50 11.08 3.86
CA ALA A 199 13.62 11.92 4.24
C ALA A 199 14.35 11.33 5.45
N LYS A 200 15.68 11.29 5.40
CA LYS A 200 16.49 11.08 6.60
C LYS A 200 16.25 12.30 7.49
N ARG A 201 15.83 12.08 8.73
CA ARG A 201 15.77 13.16 9.72
C ARG A 201 17.18 13.73 9.82
N SER A 202 17.40 14.99 9.41
CA SER A 202 18.62 15.70 9.74
C SER A 202 18.77 15.63 11.25
N GLU A 203 19.88 15.11 11.74
CA GLU A 203 20.23 15.22 13.14
C GLU A 203 20.13 16.72 13.49
N ARG A 204 19.14 17.10 14.27
CA ARG A 204 19.19 18.41 14.91
C ARG A 204 20.45 18.37 15.77
N PRO A 205 21.39 19.30 15.58
CA PRO A 205 22.49 19.39 16.52
C PRO A 205 21.89 19.46 17.91
N SER A 206 22.29 18.54 18.79
CA SER A 206 21.94 18.54 20.18
C SER A 206 22.33 19.94 20.71
N ARG A 207 21.37 20.80 21.01
CA ARG A 207 21.62 21.95 21.85
C ARG A 207 22.05 21.39 23.20
N ALA A 208 23.36 21.37 23.40
CA ALA A 208 23.91 21.20 24.72
C ALA A 208 23.24 22.28 25.61
N PRO A 209 22.77 21.92 26.81
CA PRO A 209 22.35 22.92 27.76
C PRO A 209 23.57 23.76 28.12
N ASP A 210 23.46 25.06 27.84
CA ASP A 210 24.44 26.07 28.25
C ASP A 210 24.39 26.18 29.78
N LEU A 211 25.17 25.32 30.43
CA LEU A 211 25.44 25.40 31.86
C LEU A 211 26.62 26.35 32.06
N GLN A 212 26.38 27.65 31.92
CA GLN A 212 27.29 28.63 32.53
C GLN A 212 26.54 29.92 32.89
N ARG A 213 26.66 30.18 34.20
CA ARG A 213 26.51 31.48 34.94
C ARG A 213 25.08 31.77 35.44
N PHE A 214 24.80 31.80 36.66
CA PHE A 214 25.32 32.27 37.98
C PHE A 214 24.49 31.62 39.07
#